data_c59ede87d781369fb47bfa45c2540488
#
_entry.id   c59ede87d781369fb47bfa45c2540488
#
_cell.length_a   1.000
_cell.length_b   1.000
_cell.length_c   1.000
_cell.angle_alpha   90.00
_cell.angle_beta   90.00
_cell.angle_gamma   90.00
#
_symmetry.space_group_name_H-M   'P 1'
#
loop_
_entity.id
_entity.type
_entity.pdbx_description
1 polymer ?
#
loop_
_entity_poly.entity_id
_entity_poly.type
_entity_poly.pdbx_seq_one_letter_code
_entity_poly.pdbx_strand_id
1 'polypeptide(L)'
;GFGIGFLNGWSQASRNGGMPRPRFDIAVGVSTGAMFVTHAFLGAEHDEAIRDQLFALSTKRVYRRRPILTSLAGDSVASTHPLRERLERVITPALLDQVADAWIQQGRRLAVIAVDMDCGKPQLLDLTAVAVQRDRPDRVSRYIDYLMASSASPVAFPPVFVDGRMLVDGALRQHIPFPSQIAALMAGRERLGQRVNLYLIVNSPRLAVPQCVTDHVLLVALRTSDVWTGERANDSLALAMTDAVRRGWTARYVTPDGDLCQPVPPSEDYFNPAFMQCQFEYGRRLALEDGSSWQVRIDTLSPFEIKPVTQRHPCAR
;
A
#
# COMPACT_ATOMS: atom_id res chain seq x y z
N GLY A 1 -5.88 4.21 6.32
CA GLY A 1 -7.00 3.88 7.22
C GLY A 1 -7.69 2.59 6.82
N PHE A 2 -8.24 2.55 5.61
CA PHE A 2 -9.15 1.49 5.14
C PHE A 2 -8.62 0.06 5.32
N GLY A 3 -7.48 -0.28 4.74
CA GLY A 3 -6.95 -1.65 4.77
C GLY A 3 -6.60 -2.14 6.19
N ILE A 4 -6.14 -1.24 7.05
CA ILE A 4 -5.88 -1.56 8.46
C ILE A 4 -7.19 -1.85 9.18
N GLY A 5 -8.20 -1.00 8.96
CA GLY A 5 -9.54 -1.21 9.49
C GLY A 5 -10.12 -2.55 9.02
N PHE A 6 -10.00 -2.85 7.74
CA PHE A 6 -10.46 -4.11 7.16
C PHE A 6 -9.76 -5.34 7.78
N LEU A 7 -8.45 -5.32 7.94
CA LEU A 7 -7.70 -6.40 8.61
C LEU A 7 -8.16 -6.58 10.06
N ASN A 8 -8.35 -5.50 10.79
CA ASN A 8 -8.85 -5.51 12.17
C ASN A 8 -10.26 -6.11 12.26
N GLY A 9 -11.17 -5.65 11.39
CA GLY A 9 -12.54 -6.19 11.30
C GLY A 9 -12.55 -7.66 10.89
N TRP A 10 -11.70 -8.05 9.94
CA TRP A 10 -11.59 -9.46 9.52
C TRP A 10 -11.11 -10.35 10.67
N SER A 11 -10.13 -9.93 11.45
CA SER A 11 -9.72 -10.66 12.66
C SER A 11 -10.84 -10.77 13.69
N GLN A 12 -11.62 -9.71 13.87
CA GLN A 12 -12.77 -9.72 14.76
C GLN A 12 -13.86 -10.67 14.25
N ALA A 13 -14.22 -10.60 12.97
CA ALA A 13 -15.18 -11.51 12.34
C ALA A 13 -14.73 -12.97 12.46
N SER A 14 -13.45 -13.23 12.21
CA SER A 14 -12.85 -14.57 12.35
C SER A 14 -13.01 -15.16 13.77
N ARG A 15 -12.80 -14.34 14.80
CA ARG A 15 -13.02 -14.77 16.20
C ARG A 15 -14.49 -15.05 16.53
N ASN A 16 -15.39 -14.40 15.83
CA ASN A 16 -16.84 -14.54 16.00
C ASN A 16 -17.49 -15.63 15.11
N GLY A 17 -16.67 -16.50 14.51
CA GLY A 17 -17.15 -17.61 13.67
C GLY A 17 -17.36 -17.25 12.19
N GLY A 18 -17.02 -16.03 11.77
CA GLY A 18 -17.01 -15.63 10.37
C GLY A 18 -15.82 -16.19 9.58
N MET A 19 -15.59 -15.67 8.38
CA MET A 19 -14.50 -16.13 7.50
C MET A 19 -13.13 -16.04 8.21
N PRO A 20 -12.40 -17.17 8.34
CA PRO A 20 -11.11 -17.19 9.03
C PRO A 20 -10.09 -16.26 8.33
N ARG A 21 -9.40 -15.41 9.11
CA ARG A 21 -8.25 -14.69 8.63
C ARG A 21 -7.02 -15.61 8.66
N PRO A 22 -6.45 -15.96 7.51
CA PRO A 22 -5.30 -16.87 7.49
C PRO A 22 -4.02 -16.15 7.95
N ARG A 23 -3.04 -16.90 8.41
CA ARG A 23 -1.65 -16.47 8.38
C ARG A 23 -1.17 -16.52 6.94
N PHE A 24 -0.80 -15.38 6.39
CA PHE A 24 -0.40 -15.31 4.98
C PHE A 24 0.95 -15.98 4.76
N ASP A 25 1.03 -16.89 3.79
CA ASP A 25 2.28 -17.50 3.35
C ASP A 25 3.17 -16.46 2.66
N ILE A 26 2.55 -15.56 1.91
CA ILE A 26 3.23 -14.45 1.24
C ILE A 26 2.41 -13.19 1.50
N ALA A 27 3.09 -12.12 1.91
CA ALA A 27 2.51 -10.80 1.96
C ALA A 27 3.37 -9.82 1.17
N VAL A 28 2.72 -8.97 0.38
CA VAL A 28 3.40 -7.92 -0.39
C VAL A 28 2.69 -6.60 -0.16
N GLY A 29 3.45 -5.58 0.23
CA GLY A 29 2.96 -4.22 0.41
C GLY A 29 3.45 -3.29 -0.70
N VAL A 30 2.63 -2.28 -1.03
CA VAL A 30 3.00 -1.21 -1.95
C VAL A 30 2.57 0.12 -1.34
N SER A 31 3.43 1.14 -1.41
CA SER A 31 3.11 2.48 -0.93
C SER A 31 2.69 2.48 0.54
N THR A 32 1.55 3.06 0.88
CA THR A 32 1.01 3.01 2.24
C THR A 32 0.81 1.58 2.76
N GLY A 33 0.57 0.61 1.88
CA GLY A 33 0.51 -0.81 2.23
C GLY A 33 1.85 -1.35 2.75
N ALA A 34 2.97 -0.85 2.24
CA ALA A 34 4.30 -1.23 2.71
C ALA A 34 4.52 -0.86 4.18
N MET A 35 3.98 0.27 4.64
CA MET A 35 4.15 0.73 6.02
C MET A 35 3.57 -0.22 7.07
N PHE A 36 2.59 -1.04 6.70
CA PHE A 36 1.84 -1.91 7.62
C PHE A 36 1.97 -3.39 7.32
N VAL A 37 2.56 -3.75 6.16
CA VAL A 37 2.60 -5.14 5.68
C VAL A 37 3.35 -6.07 6.64
N THR A 38 4.38 -5.57 7.34
CA THR A 38 5.15 -6.36 8.31
C THR A 38 4.25 -6.93 9.42
N HIS A 39 3.45 -6.09 10.03
CA HIS A 39 2.53 -6.50 11.10
C HIS A 39 1.39 -7.36 10.54
N ALA A 40 0.83 -6.98 9.39
CA ALA A 40 -0.20 -7.78 8.72
C ALA A 40 0.28 -9.21 8.40
N PHE A 41 1.55 -9.35 7.99
CA PHE A 41 2.21 -10.62 7.74
C PHE A 41 2.40 -11.45 9.01
N LEU A 42 2.82 -10.83 10.10
CA LEU A 42 3.06 -11.53 11.35
C LEU A 42 1.78 -12.15 11.91
N GLY A 43 0.63 -11.46 11.80
CA GLY A 43 -0.67 -12.07 12.14
C GLY A 43 -1.61 -11.14 12.89
N ALA A 44 -2.77 -11.68 13.26
CA ALA A 44 -3.84 -10.95 13.93
C ALA A 44 -3.43 -10.40 15.32
N GLU A 45 -2.46 -11.02 15.96
CA GLU A 45 -1.87 -10.58 17.22
C GLU A 45 -1.17 -9.22 17.13
N HIS A 46 -0.85 -8.77 15.92
CA HIS A 46 -0.25 -7.45 15.66
C HIS A 46 -1.25 -6.36 15.28
N ASP A 47 -2.55 -6.66 15.24
CA ASP A 47 -3.57 -5.72 14.74
C ASP A 47 -3.72 -4.48 15.63
N GLU A 48 -3.56 -4.60 16.93
CA GLU A 48 -3.56 -3.44 17.84
C GLU A 48 -2.35 -2.54 17.59
N ALA A 49 -1.18 -3.12 17.40
CA ALA A 49 0.02 -2.36 17.10
C ALA A 49 -0.11 -1.58 15.79
N ILE A 50 -0.71 -2.17 14.75
CA ILE A 50 -0.97 -1.47 13.49
C ILE A 50 -1.96 -0.32 13.69
N ARG A 51 -3.05 -0.56 14.41
CA ARG A 51 -4.07 0.45 14.71
C ARG A 51 -3.47 1.63 15.46
N ASP A 52 -2.70 1.37 16.49
CA ASP A 52 -2.09 2.41 17.32
C ASP A 52 -1.04 3.22 16.52
N GLN A 53 -0.32 2.55 15.63
CA GLN A 53 0.56 3.23 14.68
C GLN A 53 -0.21 4.14 13.73
N LEU A 54 -1.35 3.69 13.19
CA LEU A 54 -2.20 4.48 12.31
C LEU A 54 -2.70 5.74 13.02
N PHE A 55 -3.28 5.60 14.22
CA PHE A 55 -3.88 6.72 14.94
C PHE A 55 -2.84 7.69 15.52
N ALA A 56 -1.61 7.25 15.66
CA ALA A 56 -0.50 8.12 15.98
C ALA A 56 0.05 8.90 14.77
N LEU A 57 -0.43 8.67 13.54
CA LEU A 57 -0.03 9.42 12.35
C LEU A 57 -0.74 10.78 12.33
N SER A 58 -0.04 11.74 11.74
CA SER A 58 -0.57 12.99 11.25
C SER A 58 0.37 13.51 10.17
N THR A 59 -0.09 14.41 9.34
CA THR A 59 0.70 14.96 8.24
C THR A 59 2.09 15.43 8.70
N LYS A 60 2.16 16.18 9.80
CA LYS A 60 3.43 16.68 10.39
C LYS A 60 4.35 15.57 10.93
N ARG A 61 3.80 14.41 11.28
CA ARG A 61 4.55 13.24 11.77
C ARG A 61 5.02 12.31 10.65
N VAL A 62 4.50 12.51 9.44
CA VAL A 62 4.91 11.75 8.26
C VAL A 62 5.92 12.55 7.45
N TYR A 63 5.64 13.83 7.18
CA TYR A 63 6.54 14.66 6.39
C TYR A 63 6.53 16.13 6.83
N ARG A 64 7.60 16.86 6.46
CA ARG A 64 7.71 18.31 6.59
C ARG A 64 7.86 18.91 5.21
N ARG A 65 7.02 19.90 4.88
CA ARG A 65 7.13 20.64 3.62
C ARG A 65 8.45 21.41 3.56
N ARG A 66 9.03 21.43 2.39
CA ARG A 66 10.18 22.27 2.08
C ARG A 66 9.70 23.63 1.52
N PRO A 67 10.44 24.73 1.71
CA PRO A 67 10.16 25.97 1.03
C PRO A 67 10.16 25.79 -0.48
N ILE A 68 9.33 26.56 -1.22
CA ILE A 68 9.13 26.40 -2.66
C ILE A 68 10.46 26.49 -3.42
N LEU A 69 11.33 27.46 -3.08
CA LEU A 69 12.64 27.63 -3.72
C LEU A 69 13.54 26.40 -3.56
N THR A 70 13.56 25.79 -2.38
CA THR A 70 14.33 24.56 -2.13
C THR A 70 13.70 23.34 -2.76
N SER A 71 12.38 23.33 -2.95
CA SER A 71 11.67 22.24 -3.64
C SER A 71 11.94 22.25 -5.14
N LEU A 72 12.06 23.42 -5.77
CA LEU A 72 12.38 23.55 -7.21
C LEU A 72 13.82 23.15 -7.54
N ALA A 73 14.74 23.32 -6.61
CA ALA A 73 16.16 22.95 -6.76
C ALA A 73 16.48 21.56 -6.17
N GLY A 74 15.53 20.93 -5.48
CA GLY A 74 15.71 19.66 -4.77
C GLY A 74 15.05 18.48 -5.46
N ASP A 75 15.06 17.37 -4.75
CA ASP A 75 14.54 16.08 -5.19
C ASP A 75 13.04 15.86 -4.86
N SER A 76 12.44 16.74 -4.05
CA SER A 76 11.08 16.57 -3.56
C SER A 76 10.51 17.82 -2.89
N VAL A 77 9.20 17.84 -2.74
CA VAL A 77 8.44 18.92 -2.06
C VAL A 77 8.50 18.81 -0.54
N ALA A 78 8.72 17.61 -0.01
CA ALA A 78 8.72 17.37 1.42
C ALA A 78 9.85 16.44 1.87
N SER A 79 10.29 16.61 3.11
CA SER A 79 11.22 15.69 3.78
C SER A 79 10.42 14.62 4.54
N THR A 80 10.81 13.36 4.39
CA THR A 80 10.23 12.18 5.07
C THR A 80 11.02 11.76 6.30
N HIS A 81 11.91 12.62 6.82
CA HIS A 81 12.67 12.35 8.04
C HIS A 81 11.77 11.96 9.23
N PRO A 82 10.63 12.64 9.49
CA PRO A 82 9.75 12.25 10.60
C PRO A 82 9.18 10.84 10.47
N LEU A 83 8.90 10.39 9.23
CA LEU A 83 8.46 9.02 8.99
C LEU A 83 9.57 8.02 9.27
N ARG A 84 10.81 8.29 8.85
CA ARG A 84 11.98 7.46 9.14
C ARG A 84 12.19 7.31 10.64
N GLU A 85 12.26 8.39 11.39
CA GLU A 85 12.40 8.38 12.86
C GLU A 85 11.31 7.54 13.54
N ARG A 86 10.11 7.57 12.98
CA ARG A 86 9.01 6.76 13.48
C ARG A 86 9.22 5.28 13.18
N LEU A 87 9.61 4.94 11.96
CA LEU A 87 9.90 3.55 11.57
C LEU A 87 11.03 2.97 12.41
N GLU A 88 12.06 3.74 12.73
CA GLU A 88 13.17 3.30 13.60
C GLU A 88 12.71 2.93 15.02
N ARG A 89 11.63 3.56 15.52
CA ARG A 89 11.03 3.17 16.81
C ARG A 89 10.17 1.93 16.74
N VAL A 90 9.61 1.62 15.59
CA VAL A 90 8.65 0.52 15.39
C VAL A 90 9.34 -0.73 14.86
N ILE A 91 10.23 -0.56 13.90
CA ILE A 91 10.97 -1.66 13.26
C ILE A 91 12.18 -1.99 14.13
N THR A 92 11.96 -2.82 15.13
CA THR A 92 12.99 -3.22 16.08
C THR A 92 13.68 -4.51 15.63
N PRO A 93 14.91 -4.80 16.12
CA PRO A 93 15.56 -6.10 15.90
C PRO A 93 14.66 -7.29 16.27
N ALA A 94 13.93 -7.20 17.39
CA ALA A 94 13.02 -8.25 17.84
C ALA A 94 11.84 -8.46 16.87
N LEU A 95 11.31 -7.40 16.26
CA LEU A 95 10.27 -7.51 15.22
C LEU A 95 10.82 -8.20 13.97
N LEU A 96 12.05 -7.85 13.57
CA LEU A 96 12.71 -8.50 12.43
C LEU A 96 13.05 -9.96 12.71
N ASP A 97 13.32 -10.33 13.96
CA ASP A 97 13.53 -11.73 14.34
C ASP A 97 12.25 -12.56 14.16
N GLN A 98 11.07 -12.01 14.48
CA GLN A 98 9.78 -12.67 14.18
C GLN A 98 9.57 -12.88 12.67
N VAL A 99 9.93 -11.89 11.84
CA VAL A 99 9.88 -12.03 10.38
C VAL A 99 10.86 -13.10 9.89
N ALA A 100 12.07 -13.13 10.44
CA ALA A 100 13.09 -14.14 10.13
C ALA A 100 12.62 -15.56 10.52
N ASP A 101 12.04 -15.71 11.70
CA ASP A 101 11.52 -16.99 12.19
C ASP A 101 10.34 -17.49 11.34
N ALA A 102 9.47 -16.59 10.89
CA ALA A 102 8.38 -16.94 9.96
C ALA A 102 8.92 -17.53 8.64
N TRP A 103 10.05 -17.01 8.15
CA TRP A 103 10.73 -17.59 6.99
C TRP A 103 11.42 -18.90 7.32
N ILE A 104 12.28 -18.92 8.33
CA ILE A 104 13.14 -20.07 8.65
C ILE A 104 12.29 -21.30 9.02
N GLN A 105 11.25 -21.12 9.83
CA GLN A 105 10.45 -22.23 10.36
C GLN A 105 9.28 -22.60 9.45
N GLN A 106 8.71 -21.64 8.71
CA GLN A 106 7.45 -21.83 7.97
C GLN A 106 7.58 -21.56 6.46
N GLY A 107 8.73 -21.08 6.00
CA GLY A 107 8.96 -20.72 4.60
C GLY A 107 8.13 -19.51 4.12
N ARG A 108 7.57 -18.70 5.05
CA ARG A 108 6.73 -17.54 4.72
C ARG A 108 7.57 -16.40 4.17
N ARG A 109 7.02 -15.61 3.25
CA ARG A 109 7.75 -14.53 2.57
C ARG A 109 7.04 -13.20 2.73
N LEU A 110 7.85 -12.16 2.92
CA LEU A 110 7.40 -10.78 3.02
C LEU A 110 8.23 -9.89 2.09
N ALA A 111 7.55 -9.09 1.28
CA ALA A 111 8.21 -8.18 0.35
C ALA A 111 7.45 -6.87 0.20
N VAL A 112 8.10 -5.88 -0.38
CA VAL A 112 7.49 -4.65 -0.87
C VAL A 112 7.92 -4.39 -2.32
N ILE A 113 7.18 -3.55 -3.03
CA ILE A 113 7.50 -3.17 -4.40
C ILE A 113 7.90 -1.70 -4.43
N ALA A 114 9.01 -1.42 -5.12
CA ALA A 114 9.44 -0.10 -5.51
C ALA A 114 9.68 -0.05 -7.02
N VAL A 115 9.90 1.13 -7.58
CA VAL A 115 10.31 1.31 -8.97
C VAL A 115 11.73 1.87 -9.01
N ASP A 116 12.58 1.21 -9.77
CA ASP A 116 13.89 1.72 -10.14
C ASP A 116 13.73 2.78 -11.23
N MET A 117 14.03 4.04 -10.90
CA MET A 117 13.80 5.18 -11.79
C MET A 117 14.69 5.16 -13.01
N ASP A 118 15.91 4.65 -12.91
CA ASP A 118 16.86 4.65 -14.03
C ASP A 118 16.43 3.70 -15.14
N CYS A 119 15.86 2.55 -14.79
CA CYS A 119 15.39 1.58 -15.78
C CYS A 119 13.86 1.52 -15.94
N GLY A 120 13.09 2.25 -15.11
CA GLY A 120 11.63 2.26 -15.12
C GLY A 120 10.97 0.91 -14.77
N LYS A 121 11.70 0.01 -14.11
CA LYS A 121 11.22 -1.34 -13.80
C LYS A 121 10.79 -1.50 -12.35
N PRO A 122 9.70 -2.25 -12.08
CA PRO A 122 9.34 -2.61 -10.72
C PRO A 122 10.40 -3.55 -10.13
N GLN A 123 10.73 -3.31 -8.86
CA GLN A 123 11.66 -4.10 -8.06
C GLN A 123 10.90 -4.73 -6.90
N LEU A 124 11.02 -6.04 -6.75
CA LEU A 124 10.56 -6.74 -5.56
C LEU A 124 11.68 -6.71 -4.52
N LEU A 125 11.43 -6.00 -3.42
CA LEU A 125 12.38 -5.86 -2.32
C LEU A 125 11.99 -6.88 -1.23
N ASP A 126 12.78 -7.95 -1.11
CA ASP A 126 12.52 -9.06 -0.19
C ASP A 126 12.90 -8.67 1.25
N LEU A 127 11.89 -8.35 2.06
CA LEU A 127 12.05 -7.99 3.47
C LEU A 127 12.44 -9.19 4.33
N THR A 128 12.01 -10.41 3.96
CA THR A 128 12.43 -11.62 4.67
C THR A 128 13.91 -11.91 4.47
N ALA A 129 14.44 -11.67 3.26
CA ALA A 129 15.87 -11.82 2.98
C ALA A 129 16.73 -10.84 3.80
N VAL A 130 16.22 -9.63 4.07
CA VAL A 130 16.90 -8.69 4.99
C VAL A 130 16.76 -9.16 6.44
N ALA A 131 15.57 -9.60 6.85
CA ALA A 131 15.27 -9.98 8.21
C ALA A 131 16.12 -11.15 8.71
N VAL A 132 16.50 -12.11 7.88
CA VAL A 132 17.31 -13.27 8.27
C VAL A 132 18.80 -12.95 8.46
N GLN A 133 19.26 -11.80 8.00
CA GLN A 133 20.67 -11.38 8.14
C GLN A 133 20.93 -10.80 9.54
N ARG A 134 20.80 -11.61 10.59
CA ARG A 134 20.83 -11.17 11.99
C ARG A 134 22.13 -10.47 12.39
N ASP A 135 23.25 -10.88 11.84
CA ASP A 135 24.57 -10.35 12.15
C ASP A 135 24.93 -9.08 11.35
N ARG A 136 24.04 -8.66 10.46
CA ARG A 136 24.27 -7.49 9.62
C ARG A 136 23.99 -6.20 10.40
N PRO A 137 24.97 -5.27 10.53
CA PRO A 137 24.82 -4.08 11.36
C PRO A 137 23.79 -3.09 10.82
N ASP A 138 23.59 -3.02 9.49
CA ASP A 138 22.62 -2.17 8.81
C ASP A 138 21.26 -2.86 8.55
N ARG A 139 21.00 -4.02 9.16
CA ARG A 139 19.78 -4.83 8.98
C ARG A 139 18.49 -4.02 9.14
N VAL A 140 18.39 -3.28 10.25
CA VAL A 140 17.19 -2.48 10.56
C VAL A 140 17.07 -1.30 9.60
N SER A 141 18.14 -0.55 9.38
CA SER A 141 18.11 0.61 8.47
C SER A 141 17.80 0.19 7.04
N ARG A 142 18.37 -0.91 6.55
CA ARG A 142 18.08 -1.46 5.21
C ARG A 142 16.63 -1.91 5.07
N TYR A 143 16.07 -2.54 6.09
CA TYR A 143 14.66 -2.91 6.12
C TYR A 143 13.77 -1.68 6.01
N ILE A 144 14.08 -0.61 6.76
CA ILE A 144 13.39 0.67 6.72
C ILE A 144 13.55 1.33 5.35
N ASP A 145 14.74 1.29 4.75
CA ASP A 145 14.98 1.83 3.41
C ASP A 145 14.07 1.17 2.36
N TYR A 146 13.83 -0.15 2.46
CA TYR A 146 12.90 -0.84 1.57
C TYR A 146 11.46 -0.36 1.76
N LEU A 147 11.00 -0.19 3.02
CA LEU A 147 9.68 0.36 3.31
C LEU A 147 9.54 1.80 2.77
N MET A 148 10.53 2.63 3.04
CA MET A 148 10.58 4.01 2.57
C MET A 148 10.61 4.11 1.05
N ALA A 149 11.39 3.28 0.37
CA ALA A 149 11.46 3.23 -1.09
C ALA A 149 10.10 2.92 -1.73
N SER A 150 9.40 1.92 -1.16
CA SER A 150 8.05 1.55 -1.62
C SER A 150 7.02 2.66 -1.44
N SER A 151 7.27 3.65 -0.59
CA SER A 151 6.36 4.74 -0.25
C SER A 151 6.87 6.12 -0.68
N ALA A 152 7.96 6.17 -1.43
CA ALA A 152 8.57 7.41 -1.92
C ALA A 152 7.83 7.93 -3.16
N SER A 153 6.62 8.48 -2.97
CA SER A 153 5.81 9.02 -4.07
C SER A 153 6.58 10.14 -4.79
N PRO A 154 6.80 10.00 -6.11
CA PRO A 154 7.57 10.98 -6.89
C PRO A 154 7.01 12.40 -6.75
N VAL A 155 7.88 13.40 -6.80
CA VAL A 155 7.58 14.82 -6.57
C VAL A 155 7.24 15.13 -5.11
N ALA A 156 6.37 14.33 -4.47
CA ALA A 156 5.97 14.56 -3.08
C ALA A 156 7.10 14.25 -2.11
N PHE A 157 7.74 13.10 -2.24
CA PHE A 157 8.75 12.58 -1.32
C PHE A 157 10.07 12.30 -2.02
N PRO A 158 11.21 12.40 -1.28
CA PRO A 158 12.51 12.13 -1.84
C PRO A 158 12.65 10.66 -2.25
N PRO A 159 13.34 10.35 -3.36
CA PRO A 159 13.68 8.99 -3.71
C PRO A 159 14.61 8.37 -2.65
N VAL A 160 14.61 7.06 -2.56
CA VAL A 160 15.48 6.31 -1.65
C VAL A 160 16.55 5.59 -2.46
N PHE A 161 17.81 5.77 -2.06
CA PHE A 161 18.93 5.13 -2.74
C PHE A 161 19.31 3.84 -2.02
N VAL A 162 19.22 2.71 -2.75
CA VAL A 162 19.60 1.38 -2.25
C VAL A 162 20.48 0.69 -3.29
N ASP A 163 21.67 0.28 -2.87
CA ASP A 163 22.66 -0.40 -3.72
C ASP A 163 22.91 0.37 -5.05
N GLY A 164 23.01 1.70 -4.98
CA GLY A 164 23.25 2.58 -6.12
C GLY A 164 22.04 2.83 -7.03
N ARG A 165 20.86 2.30 -6.71
CA ARG A 165 19.61 2.48 -7.46
C ARG A 165 18.77 3.59 -6.85
N MET A 166 18.20 4.43 -7.66
CA MET A 166 17.19 5.43 -7.27
C MET A 166 15.82 4.77 -7.26
N LEU A 167 15.28 4.52 -6.07
CA LEU A 167 14.00 3.85 -5.89
C LEU A 167 12.90 4.83 -5.48
N VAL A 168 11.72 4.65 -6.06
CA VAL A 168 10.51 5.41 -5.75
C VAL A 168 9.32 4.48 -5.56
N ASP A 169 8.17 5.05 -5.18
CA ASP A 169 6.92 4.33 -4.90
C ASP A 169 6.55 3.33 -6.00
N GLY A 170 6.27 2.10 -5.57
CA GLY A 170 5.85 1.02 -6.46
C GLY A 170 4.57 1.31 -7.22
N ALA A 171 3.67 2.11 -6.64
CA ALA A 171 2.41 2.51 -7.24
C ALA A 171 2.57 3.30 -8.55
N LEU A 172 3.75 3.90 -8.80
CA LEU A 172 4.05 4.54 -10.08
C LEU A 172 3.88 3.57 -11.28
N ARG A 173 4.20 2.31 -11.08
CA ARG A 173 4.09 1.27 -12.11
C ARG A 173 3.01 0.26 -11.81
N GLN A 174 2.80 -0.08 -10.53
CA GLN A 174 2.04 -1.25 -10.15
C GLN A 174 1.58 -1.19 -8.69
N HIS A 175 0.29 -1.02 -8.49
CA HIS A 175 -0.31 -1.03 -7.14
C HIS A 175 -0.44 -2.43 -6.54
N ILE A 176 -0.62 -3.43 -7.40
CA ILE A 176 -0.82 -4.82 -7.01
C ILE A 176 0.22 -5.66 -7.75
N PRO A 177 1.03 -6.46 -7.05
CA PRO A 177 1.98 -7.36 -7.71
C PRO A 177 1.24 -8.36 -8.58
N PHE A 178 1.77 -8.64 -9.76
CA PHE A 178 1.22 -9.68 -10.61
C PHE A 178 1.46 -11.06 -9.99
N PRO A 179 0.51 -12.00 -10.16
CA PRO A 179 0.69 -13.39 -9.74
C PRO A 179 2.01 -14.01 -10.20
N SER A 180 2.51 -13.64 -11.38
CA SER A 180 3.83 -14.07 -11.88
C SER A 180 5.00 -13.64 -11.00
N GLN A 181 4.94 -12.44 -10.41
CA GLN A 181 5.97 -11.95 -9.46
C GLN A 181 5.83 -12.64 -8.10
N ILE A 182 4.60 -12.90 -7.67
CA ILE A 182 4.31 -13.67 -6.45
C ILE A 182 4.76 -15.12 -6.64
N ALA A 183 4.54 -15.71 -7.81
CA ALA A 183 4.98 -17.05 -8.13
C ALA A 183 6.51 -17.22 -8.01
N ALA A 184 7.28 -16.19 -8.31
CA ALA A 184 8.72 -16.19 -8.08
C ALA A 184 9.07 -16.32 -6.58
N LEU A 185 8.28 -15.73 -5.69
CA LEU A 185 8.42 -15.91 -4.23
C LEU A 185 7.92 -17.29 -3.77
N MET A 186 7.04 -17.92 -4.54
CA MET A 186 6.47 -19.24 -4.25
C MET A 186 7.33 -20.41 -4.79
N ALA A 187 8.50 -20.13 -5.37
CA ALA A 187 9.29 -21.11 -6.11
C ALA A 187 9.36 -22.49 -5.41
N GLY A 188 8.69 -23.50 -5.98
CA GLY A 188 8.54 -24.84 -5.43
C GLY A 188 7.16 -25.19 -4.84
N ARG A 189 6.36 -24.25 -4.38
CA ARG A 189 5.03 -24.52 -3.77
C ARG A 189 3.94 -24.79 -4.81
N GLU A 190 3.93 -24.10 -5.95
CA GLU A 190 3.01 -24.39 -7.07
C GLU A 190 3.18 -25.82 -7.62
N ARG A 191 4.37 -26.38 -7.53
CA ARG A 191 4.66 -27.75 -7.95
C ARG A 191 3.99 -28.82 -7.12
N LEU A 192 3.47 -28.47 -5.95
CA LEU A 192 2.80 -29.40 -5.02
C LEU A 192 1.27 -29.45 -5.21
N GLY A 193 0.71 -28.81 -6.26
CA GLY A 193 -0.73 -28.82 -6.53
C GLY A 193 -1.57 -28.10 -5.45
N GLN A 194 -0.96 -27.22 -4.66
CA GLN A 194 -1.66 -26.48 -3.61
C GLN A 194 -2.58 -25.42 -4.23
N ARG A 195 -3.79 -25.30 -3.67
CA ARG A 195 -4.72 -24.21 -4.02
C ARG A 195 -4.21 -22.89 -3.48
N VAL A 196 -4.07 -21.89 -4.34
CA VAL A 196 -3.67 -20.54 -3.94
C VAL A 196 -4.90 -19.69 -3.72
N ASN A 197 -4.95 -19.04 -2.56
CA ASN A 197 -5.94 -18.01 -2.24
C ASN A 197 -5.25 -16.64 -2.25
N LEU A 198 -5.68 -15.76 -3.14
CA LEU A 198 -5.16 -14.41 -3.27
C LEU A 198 -6.14 -13.41 -2.64
N TYR A 199 -5.68 -12.60 -1.71
CA TYR A 199 -6.44 -11.56 -1.04
C TYR A 199 -5.84 -10.21 -1.39
N LEU A 200 -6.61 -9.33 -2.00
CA LEU A 200 -6.19 -8.01 -2.45
C LEU A 200 -6.95 -6.95 -1.65
N ILE A 201 -6.24 -6.22 -0.78
CA ILE A 201 -6.78 -5.09 -0.04
C ILE A 201 -6.25 -3.82 -0.69
N VAL A 202 -7.10 -3.14 -1.44
CA VAL A 202 -6.76 -1.91 -2.18
C VAL A 202 -7.15 -0.71 -1.33
N ASN A 203 -6.19 0.17 -1.03
CA ASN A 203 -6.42 1.30 -0.11
C ASN A 203 -6.96 2.56 -0.80
N SER A 204 -7.02 2.57 -2.12
CA SER A 204 -7.54 3.69 -2.92
C SER A 204 -8.89 3.35 -3.54
N PRO A 205 -9.79 4.32 -3.67
CA PRO A 205 -11.01 4.13 -4.45
C PRO A 205 -10.66 3.84 -5.92
N ARG A 206 -11.54 3.12 -6.61
CA ARG A 206 -11.34 2.76 -8.03
C ARG A 206 -11.42 3.96 -8.98
N LEU A 207 -12.05 5.03 -8.57
CA LEU A 207 -12.14 6.25 -9.37
C LEU A 207 -11.35 7.37 -8.70
N ALA A 208 -10.63 8.16 -9.51
CA ALA A 208 -9.95 9.35 -9.02
C ALA A 208 -10.96 10.32 -8.39
N VAL A 209 -10.72 10.71 -7.13
CA VAL A 209 -11.59 11.68 -6.44
C VAL A 209 -11.48 13.04 -7.12
N PRO A 210 -12.62 13.68 -7.51
CA PRO A 210 -12.60 15.02 -8.06
C PRO A 210 -11.94 16.03 -7.10
N GLN A 211 -11.03 16.85 -7.60
CA GLN A 211 -10.32 17.86 -6.82
C GLN A 211 -10.05 19.09 -7.66
N CYS A 212 -10.29 20.28 -7.08
CA CYS A 212 -9.93 21.54 -7.70
C CYS A 212 -8.41 21.78 -7.58
N VAL A 213 -7.76 21.98 -8.71
CA VAL A 213 -6.30 22.18 -8.79
C VAL A 213 -5.99 23.59 -9.20
N THR A 214 -5.14 24.27 -8.46
CA THR A 214 -4.61 25.59 -8.88
C THR A 214 -3.62 25.41 -10.03
N ASP A 215 -3.58 26.33 -10.97
CA ASP A 215 -2.73 26.35 -12.16
C ASP A 215 -1.25 26.66 -11.86
N HIS A 216 -0.69 25.96 -10.89
CA HIS A 216 0.72 26.06 -10.53
C HIS A 216 1.43 24.75 -10.90
N VAL A 217 2.57 24.84 -11.59
CA VAL A 217 3.29 23.69 -12.16
C VAL A 217 3.47 22.54 -11.15
N LEU A 218 3.82 22.86 -9.92
CA LEU A 218 4.05 21.86 -8.87
C LEU A 218 2.75 21.16 -8.44
N LEU A 219 1.65 21.92 -8.30
CA LEU A 219 0.35 21.38 -7.92
C LEU A 219 -0.25 20.54 -9.05
N VAL A 220 -0.04 20.98 -10.31
CA VAL A 220 -0.42 20.19 -11.49
C VAL A 220 0.40 18.90 -11.55
N ALA A 221 1.71 18.92 -11.28
CA ALA A 221 2.56 17.74 -11.26
C ALA A 221 2.14 16.74 -10.15
N LEU A 222 1.86 17.23 -8.94
CA LEU A 222 1.34 16.39 -7.85
C LEU A 222 0.00 15.75 -8.24
N ARG A 223 -0.94 16.55 -8.78
CA ARG A 223 -2.22 16.02 -9.22
C ARG A 223 -2.10 15.01 -10.36
N THR A 224 -1.18 15.25 -11.30
CA THR A 224 -0.90 14.29 -12.37
C THR A 224 -0.44 12.95 -11.79
N SER A 225 0.44 12.98 -10.79
CA SER A 225 0.86 11.78 -10.08
C SER A 225 -0.32 11.06 -9.40
N ASP A 226 -1.21 11.79 -8.72
CA ASP A 226 -2.39 11.22 -8.07
C ASP A 226 -3.35 10.57 -9.07
N VAL A 227 -3.66 11.25 -10.17
CA VAL A 227 -4.54 10.72 -11.22
C VAL A 227 -3.91 9.48 -11.85
N TRP A 228 -2.63 9.55 -12.20
CA TRP A 228 -1.91 8.43 -12.79
C TRP A 228 -1.90 7.20 -11.87
N THR A 229 -1.58 7.39 -10.59
CA THR A 229 -1.54 6.28 -9.63
C THR A 229 -2.92 5.71 -9.36
N GLY A 230 -3.97 6.53 -9.33
CA GLY A 230 -5.36 6.07 -9.18
C GLY A 230 -5.80 5.15 -10.33
N GLU A 231 -5.56 5.55 -11.58
CA GLU A 231 -5.87 4.71 -12.75
C GLU A 231 -5.06 3.41 -12.76
N ARG A 232 -3.78 3.47 -12.38
CA ARG A 232 -2.93 2.28 -12.26
C ARG A 232 -3.41 1.28 -11.20
N ALA A 233 -4.12 1.73 -10.17
CA ALA A 233 -4.70 0.82 -9.19
C ALA A 233 -5.76 -0.08 -9.82
N ASN A 234 -6.64 0.48 -10.67
CA ASN A 234 -7.66 -0.27 -11.40
C ASN A 234 -7.05 -1.27 -12.39
N ASP A 235 -6.11 -0.79 -13.21
CA ASP A 235 -5.41 -1.64 -14.18
C ASP A 235 -4.72 -2.82 -13.49
N SER A 236 -4.00 -2.54 -12.40
CA SER A 236 -3.28 -3.55 -11.63
C SER A 236 -4.23 -4.57 -11.01
N LEU A 237 -5.39 -4.12 -10.51
CA LEU A 237 -6.41 -5.00 -9.94
C LEU A 237 -7.00 -5.92 -11.03
N ALA A 238 -7.40 -5.35 -12.17
CA ALA A 238 -7.98 -6.10 -13.27
C ALA A 238 -7.00 -7.17 -13.81
N LEU A 239 -5.75 -6.79 -14.00
CA LEU A 239 -4.71 -7.69 -14.46
C LEU A 239 -4.41 -8.78 -13.42
N ALA A 240 -4.30 -8.44 -12.15
CA ALA A 240 -4.03 -9.42 -11.09
C ALA A 240 -5.16 -10.44 -10.96
N MET A 241 -6.42 -10.01 -11.01
CA MET A 241 -7.57 -10.92 -10.97
C MET A 241 -7.63 -11.82 -12.21
N THR A 242 -7.39 -11.26 -13.40
CA THR A 242 -7.38 -12.02 -14.65
C THR A 242 -6.27 -13.08 -14.67
N ASP A 243 -5.06 -12.72 -14.25
CA ASP A 243 -3.93 -13.67 -14.19
C ASP A 243 -4.13 -14.74 -13.11
N ALA A 244 -4.74 -14.38 -11.98
CA ALA A 244 -5.10 -15.34 -10.94
C ALA A 244 -6.09 -16.40 -11.46
N VAL A 245 -7.13 -15.97 -12.17
CA VAL A 245 -8.10 -16.89 -12.81
C VAL A 245 -7.41 -17.81 -13.81
N ARG A 246 -6.53 -17.28 -14.68
CA ARG A 246 -5.76 -18.07 -15.65
C ARG A 246 -4.89 -19.15 -14.99
N ARG A 247 -4.43 -18.90 -13.76
CA ARG A 247 -3.62 -19.84 -12.96
C ARG A 247 -4.46 -20.81 -12.13
N GLY A 248 -5.79 -20.70 -12.17
CA GLY A 248 -6.67 -21.48 -11.32
C GLY A 248 -6.62 -21.10 -9.84
N TRP A 249 -6.19 -19.87 -9.53
CA TRP A 249 -6.17 -19.33 -8.17
C TRP A 249 -7.54 -18.79 -7.76
N THR A 250 -7.85 -18.86 -6.50
CA THR A 250 -9.02 -18.18 -5.93
C THR A 250 -8.61 -16.77 -5.51
N ALA A 251 -9.06 -15.76 -6.25
CA ALA A 251 -8.75 -14.37 -5.93
C ALA A 251 -9.97 -13.65 -5.36
N ARG A 252 -9.72 -12.78 -4.38
CA ARG A 252 -10.70 -11.92 -3.72
C ARG A 252 -10.09 -10.54 -3.53
N TYR A 253 -10.91 -9.50 -3.69
CA TYR A 253 -10.46 -8.13 -3.43
C TYR A 253 -11.48 -7.33 -2.65
N VAL A 254 -11.02 -6.25 -2.04
CA VAL A 254 -11.82 -5.25 -1.37
C VAL A 254 -11.23 -3.87 -1.63
N THR A 255 -12.11 -2.89 -1.85
CA THR A 255 -11.77 -1.49 -2.14
C THR A 255 -12.66 -0.56 -1.32
N PRO A 256 -12.22 0.67 -1.01
CA PRO A 256 -13.05 1.68 -0.35
C PRO A 256 -13.97 2.37 -1.36
N ASP A 257 -14.83 1.61 -2.06
CA ASP A 257 -15.78 2.16 -3.00
C ASP A 257 -16.95 2.82 -2.25
N GLY A 258 -17.10 4.12 -2.39
CA GLY A 258 -18.18 4.90 -1.80
C GLY A 258 -17.73 6.23 -1.17
N ASP A 259 -18.71 7.12 -0.95
CA ASP A 259 -18.51 8.49 -0.46
C ASP A 259 -18.51 8.61 1.08
N LEU A 260 -18.19 7.55 1.81
CA LEU A 260 -18.42 7.47 3.25
C LEU A 260 -17.48 8.34 4.11
N CYS A 261 -16.34 8.77 3.56
CA CYS A 261 -15.38 9.63 4.27
C CYS A 261 -15.15 10.94 3.52
N GLN A 262 -16.22 11.72 3.37
CA GLN A 262 -16.18 13.02 2.71
C GLN A 262 -16.21 14.17 3.76
N PRO A 263 -15.60 15.33 3.48
CA PRO A 263 -14.75 15.60 2.31
C PRO A 263 -13.38 14.92 2.42
N VAL A 264 -12.81 14.54 1.28
CA VAL A 264 -11.43 14.07 1.22
C VAL A 264 -10.50 15.24 1.53
N PRO A 265 -9.57 15.11 2.47
CA PRO A 265 -8.63 16.18 2.78
C PRO A 265 -7.81 16.57 1.54
N PRO A 266 -7.42 17.84 1.41
CA PRO A 266 -6.51 18.26 0.36
C PRO A 266 -5.18 17.51 0.49
N SER A 267 -4.45 17.36 -0.62
CA SER A 267 -3.17 16.63 -0.67
C SER A 267 -2.14 17.10 0.36
N GLU A 268 -2.28 18.33 0.83
CA GLU A 268 -1.46 18.89 1.91
C GLU A 268 -1.79 18.35 3.31
N ASP A 269 -2.92 17.76 3.53
CA ASP A 269 -3.32 17.16 4.80
C ASP A 269 -3.77 15.70 4.63
N TYR A 270 -3.08 14.97 3.77
CA TYR A 270 -3.40 13.60 3.40
C TYR A 270 -3.46 12.64 4.60
N PHE A 271 -2.68 12.90 5.63
CA PHE A 271 -2.68 12.15 6.89
C PHE A 271 -3.51 12.84 7.98
N ASN A 272 -4.67 13.39 7.58
CA ASN A 272 -5.64 13.96 8.51
C ASN A 272 -6.17 12.86 9.46
N PRO A 273 -6.04 13.01 10.79
CA PRO A 273 -6.42 11.96 11.73
C PRO A 273 -7.90 11.59 11.66
N ALA A 274 -8.80 12.56 11.49
CA ALA A 274 -10.24 12.30 11.42
C ALA A 274 -10.60 11.52 10.14
N PHE A 275 -9.99 11.87 9.01
CA PHE A 275 -10.15 11.14 7.76
C PHE A 275 -9.61 9.70 7.87
N MET A 276 -8.41 9.53 8.45
CA MET A 276 -7.84 8.19 8.64
C MET A 276 -8.66 7.34 9.59
N GLN A 277 -9.25 7.94 10.63
CA GLN A 277 -10.17 7.24 11.53
C GLN A 277 -11.45 6.83 10.82
N CYS A 278 -12.07 7.72 10.03
CA CYS A 278 -13.24 7.38 9.21
C CYS A 278 -12.93 6.19 8.28
N GLN A 279 -11.83 6.25 7.55
CA GLN A 279 -11.37 5.19 6.67
C GLN A 279 -11.15 3.85 7.41
N PHE A 280 -10.59 3.91 8.63
CA PHE A 280 -10.40 2.73 9.48
C PHE A 280 -11.75 2.12 9.87
N GLU A 281 -12.68 2.92 10.39
CA GLU A 281 -14.00 2.44 10.81
C GLU A 281 -14.81 1.92 9.64
N TYR A 282 -14.67 2.51 8.47
CA TYR A 282 -15.29 2.01 7.25
C TYR A 282 -14.77 0.62 6.88
N GLY A 283 -13.46 0.44 6.80
CA GLY A 283 -12.86 -0.86 6.49
C GLY A 283 -13.23 -1.92 7.54
N ARG A 284 -13.20 -1.56 8.83
CA ARG A 284 -13.55 -2.45 9.93
C ARG A 284 -15.01 -2.92 9.83
N ARG A 285 -15.94 -2.00 9.58
CA ARG A 285 -17.36 -2.32 9.43
C ARG A 285 -17.59 -3.24 8.23
N LEU A 286 -16.99 -2.92 7.09
CA LEU A 286 -17.11 -3.71 5.86
C LEU A 286 -16.64 -5.16 6.07
N ALA A 287 -15.58 -5.37 6.82
CA ALA A 287 -15.09 -6.71 7.14
C ALA A 287 -15.96 -7.49 8.13
N LEU A 288 -16.77 -6.80 8.94
CA LEU A 288 -17.71 -7.41 9.87
C LEU A 288 -19.03 -7.82 9.21
N GLU A 289 -19.35 -7.24 8.05
CA GLU A 289 -20.50 -7.64 7.24
C GLU A 289 -20.19 -9.01 6.61
N ASP A 290 -20.88 -10.06 7.09
CA ASP A 290 -20.77 -11.47 6.77
C ASP A 290 -20.13 -11.86 5.43
N GLY A 291 -18.80 -11.99 5.36
CA GLY A 291 -18.07 -12.61 4.25
C GLY A 291 -18.39 -12.12 2.82
N SER A 292 -19.46 -11.32 2.68
CA SER A 292 -19.98 -10.77 1.43
C SER A 292 -19.18 -9.57 0.92
N SER A 293 -18.35 -8.97 1.77
CA SER A 293 -17.53 -7.80 1.43
C SER A 293 -16.36 -8.11 0.47
N TRP A 294 -15.95 -9.39 0.39
CA TRP A 294 -14.96 -9.83 -0.56
C TRP A 294 -15.54 -9.99 -1.96
N GLN A 295 -15.09 -9.15 -2.87
CA GLN A 295 -15.47 -9.24 -4.27
C GLN A 295 -14.63 -10.30 -4.99
N VAL A 296 -15.29 -11.16 -5.76
CA VAL A 296 -14.65 -12.27 -6.50
C VAL A 296 -14.65 -12.05 -8.02
N ARG A 297 -15.40 -11.06 -8.50
CA ARG A 297 -15.46 -10.66 -9.90
C ARG A 297 -15.17 -9.17 -9.99
N ILE A 298 -14.36 -8.78 -10.95
CA ILE A 298 -14.27 -7.39 -11.34
C ILE A 298 -15.47 -7.15 -12.23
N ASP A 299 -16.44 -6.40 -11.73
CA ASP A 299 -17.41 -5.77 -12.62
C ASP A 299 -16.60 -4.90 -13.55
N THR A 300 -16.71 -5.17 -14.85
CA THR A 300 -16.12 -4.30 -15.87
C THR A 300 -16.50 -2.88 -15.48
N LEU A 301 -15.53 -2.07 -15.11
CA LEU A 301 -15.74 -0.65 -14.91
C LEU A 301 -16.51 -0.21 -16.14
N SER A 302 -17.69 0.37 -15.92
CA SER A 302 -18.49 0.93 -16.99
C SER A 302 -17.54 1.67 -17.93
N PRO A 303 -17.55 1.39 -19.24
CA PRO A 303 -16.63 2.04 -20.16
C PRO A 303 -16.74 3.53 -19.90
N PHE A 304 -15.61 4.21 -19.83
CA PHE A 304 -15.54 5.64 -19.54
C PHE A 304 -16.66 6.36 -20.27
N GLU A 305 -17.71 6.75 -19.54
CA GLU A 305 -18.71 7.64 -20.09
C GLU A 305 -18.00 8.98 -20.28
N ILE A 306 -17.51 9.23 -21.49
CA ILE A 306 -17.09 10.56 -21.91
C ILE A 306 -18.38 11.38 -21.97
N LYS A 307 -18.72 12.03 -20.86
CA LYS A 307 -19.87 12.95 -20.81
C LYS A 307 -19.46 14.24 -21.50
N PRO A 308 -20.32 14.75 -22.41
CA PRO A 308 -20.08 16.08 -22.98
C PRO A 308 -20.00 17.11 -21.85
N VAL A 309 -19.10 18.10 -21.98
CA VAL A 309 -18.95 19.19 -21.01
C VAL A 309 -20.19 20.11 -21.13
N THR A 310 -21.30 19.69 -20.53
CA THR A 310 -22.60 20.41 -20.59
C THR A 310 -22.95 21.13 -19.28
N GLN A 311 -22.21 20.89 -18.21
CA GLN A 311 -22.44 21.49 -16.90
C GLN A 311 -21.25 22.36 -16.47
N ARG A 312 -21.52 23.46 -15.75
CA ARG A 312 -20.46 24.24 -15.11
C ARG A 312 -19.67 23.34 -14.17
N HIS A 313 -18.37 23.30 -14.36
CA HIS A 313 -17.48 22.55 -13.50
C HIS A 313 -17.53 23.10 -12.06
N PRO A 314 -17.59 22.25 -11.00
CA PRO A 314 -17.63 22.72 -9.61
C PRO A 314 -16.43 23.59 -9.23
N CYS A 315 -15.32 23.49 -9.97
CA CYS A 315 -14.13 24.33 -9.82
C CYS A 315 -14.12 25.47 -10.84
N ALA A 316 -15.25 26.05 -11.18
CA ALA A 316 -15.30 27.18 -12.12
C ALA A 316 -14.34 28.30 -11.65
N ARG A 317 -13.41 28.66 -12.50
CA ARG A 317 -12.41 29.72 -12.31
C ARG A 317 -12.94 31.04 -12.82
#